data_9075de29a8f9abde991502f8865a0f42
#
_entry.id   9075de29a8f9abde991502f8865a0f42
#
_cell.length_a   1.000
_cell.length_b   1.000
_cell.length_c   1.000
_cell.angle_alpha   90.00
_cell.angle_beta   90.00
_cell.angle_gamma   90.00
#
_symmetry.space_group_name_H-M   'P 1'
#
loop_
_entity.id
_entity.type
_entity.pdbx_description
1 polymer ?
#
loop_
_entity_poly.entity_id
_entity_poly.type
_entity_poly.pdbx_seq_one_letter_code
_entity_poly.pdbx_strand_id
1 'polypeptide(L)'
;DIAGHRRVFLGGLVLFTLASLGCGLAGTAGELIALRFAQGAGAAVMIPQVLSLIQRTHAGPARARAMSSYSAVLAGGVVVGQLVGGLLISANLFGSSWRPVFLVNVPIGVALLAVGARALPHGKGEPGRTLDLPGLALLTPAVLAFVLPLVLGQPEHWPLWGWILMA
;
A
#
# COMPACT_ATOMS: atom_id res chain seq x y z
N ASP A 1 -3.83 -18.17 1.34
CA ASP A 1 -4.77 -17.44 0.48
C ASP A 1 -6.18 -18.01 0.58
N ILE A 2 -6.93 -17.49 1.55
CA ILE A 2 -8.24 -18.03 1.94
C ILE A 2 -9.34 -17.62 0.95
N ALA A 3 -9.24 -16.42 0.39
CA ALA A 3 -10.32 -15.80 -0.40
C ALA A 3 -10.05 -15.72 -1.93
N GLY A 4 -8.92 -16.23 -2.40
CA GLY A 4 -8.48 -16.13 -3.79
C GLY A 4 -7.77 -14.81 -4.12
N HIS A 5 -6.60 -14.91 -4.76
CA HIS A 5 -5.72 -13.76 -5.04
C HIS A 5 -6.42 -12.60 -5.74
N ARG A 6 -7.28 -12.90 -6.72
CA ARG A 6 -8.01 -11.88 -7.47
C ARG A 6 -8.95 -11.06 -6.58
N ARG A 7 -9.76 -11.74 -5.75
CA ARG A 7 -10.72 -11.04 -4.86
C ARG A 7 -10.01 -10.19 -3.83
N VAL A 8 -8.96 -10.72 -3.24
CA VAL A 8 -8.16 -10.04 -2.22
C VAL A 8 -7.44 -8.84 -2.83
N PHE A 9 -6.84 -8.98 -4.02
CA PHE A 9 -6.19 -7.88 -4.73
C PHE A 9 -7.20 -6.77 -5.11
N LEU A 10 -8.31 -7.13 -5.76
CA LEU A 10 -9.33 -6.15 -6.16
C LEU A 10 -9.99 -5.48 -4.94
N GLY A 11 -10.24 -6.22 -3.87
CA GLY A 11 -10.75 -5.66 -2.61
C GLY A 11 -9.77 -4.66 -1.99
N GLY A 12 -8.48 -4.99 -1.94
CA GLY A 12 -7.42 -4.07 -1.50
C GLY A 12 -7.35 -2.82 -2.37
N LEU A 13 -7.47 -2.97 -3.69
CA LEU A 13 -7.45 -1.86 -4.64
C LEU A 13 -8.68 -0.96 -4.51
N VAL A 14 -9.87 -1.52 -4.28
CA VAL A 14 -11.09 -0.74 -3.98
C VAL A 14 -10.90 0.06 -2.69
N LEU A 15 -10.46 -0.60 -1.61
CA LEU A 15 -10.20 0.07 -0.33
C LEU A 15 -9.18 1.20 -0.49
N PHE A 16 -8.07 0.94 -1.17
CA PHE A 16 -7.03 1.94 -1.44
C PHE A 16 -7.57 3.14 -2.22
N THR A 17 -8.35 2.88 -3.27
CA THR A 17 -8.91 3.93 -4.14
C THR A 17 -9.93 4.79 -3.39
N LEU A 18 -10.85 4.17 -2.63
CA LEU A 18 -11.83 4.88 -1.82
C LEU A 18 -11.17 5.68 -0.69
N ALA A 19 -10.18 5.09 -0.02
CA ALA A 19 -9.41 5.79 1.00
C ALA A 19 -8.61 6.97 0.42
N SER A 20 -8.06 6.83 -0.80
CA SER A 20 -7.39 7.92 -1.51
C SER A 20 -8.36 9.06 -1.83
N LEU A 21 -9.57 8.74 -2.30
CA LEU A 21 -10.61 9.74 -2.51
C LEU A 21 -10.96 10.46 -1.21
N GLY A 22 -11.17 9.70 -0.14
CA GLY A 22 -11.42 10.25 1.19
C GLY A 22 -10.28 11.16 1.68
N CYS A 23 -9.02 10.75 1.53
CA CYS A 23 -7.86 11.59 1.86
C CYS A 23 -7.89 12.92 1.10
N GLY A 24 -8.21 12.91 -0.19
CA GLY A 24 -8.33 14.12 -0.99
C GLY A 24 -9.48 15.05 -0.56
N LEU A 25 -10.51 14.53 0.08
CA LEU A 25 -11.68 15.25 0.57
C LEU A 25 -11.62 15.58 2.07
N ALA A 26 -10.64 15.06 2.81
CA ALA A 26 -10.53 15.22 4.24
C ALA A 26 -10.53 16.71 4.66
N GLY A 27 -11.35 17.05 5.65
CA GLY A 27 -11.49 18.38 6.21
C GLY A 27 -10.63 18.60 7.46
N THR A 28 -10.26 17.52 8.16
CA THR A 28 -9.49 17.55 9.40
C THR A 28 -8.27 16.64 9.35
N ALA A 29 -7.25 16.94 10.17
CA ALA A 29 -6.07 16.10 10.30
C ALA A 29 -6.42 14.69 10.81
N GLY A 30 -7.37 14.58 11.73
CA GLY A 30 -7.83 13.29 12.26
C GLY A 30 -8.47 12.40 11.20
N GLU A 31 -9.33 12.96 10.35
CA GLU A 31 -9.90 12.25 9.20
C GLU A 31 -8.81 11.79 8.25
N LEU A 32 -7.86 12.67 7.93
CA LEU A 32 -6.75 12.31 7.06
C LEU A 32 -5.95 11.13 7.61
N ILE A 33 -5.60 11.14 8.90
CA ILE A 33 -4.85 10.06 9.55
C ILE A 33 -5.62 8.75 9.46
N ALA A 34 -6.92 8.75 9.80
CA ALA A 34 -7.76 7.55 9.74
C ALA A 34 -7.85 6.99 8.32
N LEU A 35 -8.05 7.86 7.32
CA LEU A 35 -8.11 7.46 5.92
C LEU A 35 -6.76 6.98 5.37
N ARG A 36 -5.66 7.55 5.81
CA ARG A 36 -4.29 7.07 5.50
C ARG A 36 -4.04 5.69 6.07
N PHE A 37 -4.56 5.41 7.27
CA PHE A 37 -4.51 4.06 7.83
C PHE A 37 -5.27 3.05 6.96
N ALA A 38 -6.49 3.39 6.56
CA ALA A 38 -7.29 2.55 5.66
C ALA A 38 -6.62 2.37 4.29
N GLN A 39 -6.00 3.43 3.74
CA GLN A 39 -5.25 3.38 2.50
C GLN A 39 -4.03 2.47 2.61
N GLY A 40 -3.28 2.56 3.71
CA GLY A 40 -2.15 1.68 4.02
C GLY A 40 -2.57 0.21 4.14
N ALA A 41 -3.71 -0.07 4.79
CA ALA A 41 -4.25 -1.42 4.89
C ALA A 41 -4.61 -1.98 3.50
N GLY A 42 -5.23 -1.18 2.63
CA GLY A 42 -5.48 -1.58 1.23
C GLY A 42 -4.20 -1.94 0.48
N ALA A 43 -3.17 -1.11 0.58
CA ALA A 43 -1.86 -1.35 -0.05
C ALA A 43 -1.18 -2.62 0.49
N ALA A 44 -1.19 -2.81 1.81
CA ALA A 44 -0.59 -3.98 2.48
C ALA A 44 -1.21 -5.30 2.01
N VAL A 45 -2.50 -5.29 1.73
CA VAL A 45 -3.21 -6.48 1.21
C VAL A 45 -2.85 -6.76 -0.26
N MET A 46 -2.59 -5.75 -1.08
CA MET A 46 -2.30 -5.92 -2.52
C MET A 46 -0.90 -6.49 -2.80
N ILE A 47 0.14 -6.01 -2.11
CA ILE A 47 1.54 -6.33 -2.41
C ILE A 47 1.82 -7.84 -2.39
N PRO A 48 1.44 -8.60 -1.36
CA PRO A 48 1.68 -10.05 -1.33
C PRO A 48 0.95 -10.81 -2.44
N GLN A 49 -0.20 -10.29 -2.91
CA GLN A 49 -0.96 -10.94 -3.96
C GLN A 49 -0.25 -10.91 -5.31
N VAL A 50 0.43 -9.80 -5.63
CA VAL A 50 1.22 -9.67 -6.86
C VAL A 50 2.37 -10.66 -6.86
N LEU A 51 3.12 -10.75 -5.76
CA LEU A 51 4.23 -11.69 -5.62
C LEU A 51 3.77 -13.14 -5.74
N SER A 52 2.67 -13.48 -5.06
CA SER A 52 2.08 -14.82 -5.13
C SER A 52 1.60 -15.17 -6.54
N LEU A 53 1.00 -14.21 -7.25
CA LEU A 53 0.56 -14.41 -8.63
C LEU A 53 1.75 -14.66 -9.56
N ILE A 54 2.82 -13.89 -9.46
CA ILE A 54 4.05 -14.09 -10.25
C ILE A 54 4.61 -15.49 -10.00
N GLN A 55 4.69 -15.93 -8.75
CA GLN A 55 5.22 -17.24 -8.38
C GLN A 55 4.39 -18.41 -8.93
N ARG A 56 3.07 -18.24 -9.02
CA ARG A 56 2.16 -19.28 -9.52
C ARG A 56 2.07 -19.34 -11.04
N THR A 57 2.18 -18.18 -11.70
CA THR A 57 1.98 -18.11 -13.17
C THR A 57 3.28 -18.26 -13.97
N HIS A 58 4.44 -18.11 -13.32
CA HIS A 58 5.74 -18.15 -13.98
C HIS A 58 6.67 -19.17 -13.30
N ALA A 59 7.47 -19.88 -14.09
CA ALA A 59 8.50 -20.81 -13.62
C ALA A 59 9.86 -20.50 -14.26
N GLY A 60 10.94 -20.95 -13.65
CA GLY A 60 12.30 -20.84 -14.18
C GLY A 60 12.70 -19.41 -14.58
N PRO A 61 13.33 -19.21 -15.76
CA PRO A 61 13.80 -17.89 -16.19
C PRO A 61 12.69 -16.85 -16.38
N ALA A 62 11.47 -17.29 -16.71
CA ALA A 62 10.31 -16.40 -16.85
C ALA A 62 9.92 -15.76 -15.51
N ARG A 63 10.00 -16.54 -14.41
CA ARG A 63 9.78 -16.00 -13.05
C ARG A 63 10.82 -14.94 -12.69
N ALA A 64 12.10 -15.19 -12.98
CA ALA A 64 13.16 -14.23 -12.71
C ALA A 64 12.92 -12.89 -13.44
N ARG A 65 12.54 -12.94 -14.71
CA ARG A 65 12.19 -11.75 -15.50
C ARG A 65 10.99 -11.00 -14.92
N ALA A 66 9.91 -11.72 -14.56
CA ALA A 66 8.72 -11.12 -13.98
C ALA A 66 9.02 -10.44 -12.62
N MET A 67 9.86 -11.06 -11.78
CA MET A 67 10.31 -10.49 -10.51
C MET A 67 11.19 -9.26 -10.73
N SER A 68 12.13 -9.29 -11.69
CA SER A 68 12.95 -8.12 -12.04
C SER A 68 12.09 -6.96 -12.55
N SER A 69 11.11 -7.23 -13.41
CA SER A 69 10.16 -6.23 -13.89
C SER A 69 9.34 -5.64 -12.75
N TYR A 70 8.86 -6.46 -11.82
CA TYR A 70 8.14 -6.03 -10.64
C TYR A 70 8.99 -5.10 -9.77
N SER A 71 10.25 -5.47 -9.49
CA SER A 71 11.18 -4.64 -8.71
C SER A 71 11.51 -3.31 -9.42
N ALA A 72 11.67 -3.34 -10.74
CA ALA A 72 11.91 -2.13 -11.54
C ALA A 72 10.72 -1.18 -11.50
N VAL A 73 9.48 -1.71 -11.59
CA VAL A 73 8.24 -0.93 -11.47
C VAL A 73 8.11 -0.33 -10.07
N LEU A 74 8.44 -1.07 -9.01
CA LEU A 74 8.42 -0.54 -7.64
C LEU A 74 9.42 0.62 -7.48
N ALA A 75 10.67 0.43 -7.91
CA ALA A 75 11.70 1.47 -7.81
C ALA A 75 11.35 2.71 -8.65
N GLY A 76 10.91 2.50 -9.89
CA GLY A 76 10.45 3.57 -10.78
C GLY A 76 9.22 4.29 -10.23
N GLY A 77 8.29 3.54 -9.65
CA GLY A 77 7.07 4.09 -9.03
C GLY A 77 7.37 5.03 -7.86
N VAL A 78 8.38 4.73 -7.04
CA VAL A 78 8.83 5.63 -5.96
C VAL A 78 9.34 6.95 -6.53
N VAL A 79 10.21 6.90 -7.54
CA VAL A 79 10.78 8.10 -8.16
C VAL A 79 9.69 8.94 -8.85
N VAL A 80 8.88 8.30 -9.69
CA VAL A 80 7.78 8.97 -10.40
C VAL A 80 6.77 9.54 -9.40
N GLY A 81 6.43 8.79 -8.36
CA GLY A 81 5.50 9.23 -7.32
C GLY A 81 5.98 10.48 -6.58
N GLN A 82 7.26 10.56 -6.25
CA GLN A 82 7.85 11.74 -5.61
C GLN A 82 7.85 12.96 -6.56
N LEU A 83 8.23 12.76 -7.83
CA LEU A 83 8.22 13.84 -8.81
C LEU A 83 6.81 14.37 -9.08
N VAL A 84 5.87 13.46 -9.35
CA VAL A 84 4.45 13.82 -9.60
C VAL A 84 3.85 14.46 -8.36
N GLY A 85 4.10 13.91 -7.17
CA GLY A 85 3.63 14.49 -5.90
C GLY A 85 4.16 15.90 -5.69
N GLY A 86 5.46 16.13 -5.89
CA GLY A 86 6.08 17.44 -5.80
C GLY A 86 5.49 18.45 -6.81
N LEU A 87 5.32 18.02 -8.06
CA LEU A 87 4.71 18.86 -9.11
C LEU A 87 3.25 19.22 -8.78
N LEU A 88 2.45 18.28 -8.29
CA LEU A 88 1.06 18.52 -7.93
C LEU A 88 0.94 19.52 -6.76
N ILE A 89 1.83 19.41 -5.77
CA ILE A 89 1.86 20.35 -4.64
C ILE A 89 2.32 21.75 -5.11
N SER A 90 3.38 21.83 -5.91
CA SER A 90 3.91 23.11 -6.39
C SER A 90 2.95 23.82 -7.34
N ALA A 91 2.22 23.07 -8.17
CA ALA A 91 1.21 23.60 -9.06
C ALA A 91 -0.01 24.18 -8.33
N ASN A 92 -0.22 23.81 -7.05
CA ASN A 92 -1.29 24.30 -6.16
C ASN A 92 -2.64 24.42 -6.89
N LEU A 93 -3.02 23.38 -7.62
CA LEU A 93 -4.22 23.35 -8.45
C LEU A 93 -5.47 23.75 -7.63
N PHE A 94 -6.13 24.84 -8.02
CA PHE A 94 -7.34 25.36 -7.38
C PHE A 94 -7.18 25.72 -5.89
N GLY A 95 -5.96 26.02 -5.41
CA GLY A 95 -5.71 26.31 -4.00
C GLY A 95 -5.85 25.07 -3.09
N SER A 96 -5.85 23.86 -3.67
CA SER A 96 -6.10 22.62 -2.93
C SER A 96 -4.85 22.02 -2.27
N SER A 97 -3.68 22.67 -2.41
CA SER A 97 -2.42 22.32 -1.75
C SER A 97 -2.02 20.85 -1.94
N TRP A 98 -2.12 20.00 -0.91
CA TRP A 98 -1.71 18.59 -0.90
C TRP A 98 -2.78 17.61 -1.42
N ARG A 99 -4.04 18.01 -1.54
CA ARG A 99 -5.18 17.14 -1.91
C ARG A 99 -5.03 16.45 -3.26
N PRO A 100 -4.52 17.10 -4.33
CA PRO A 100 -4.35 16.47 -5.63
C PRO A 100 -3.44 15.24 -5.63
N VAL A 101 -2.48 15.19 -4.68
CA VAL A 101 -1.58 14.03 -4.52
C VAL A 101 -2.36 12.74 -4.21
N PHE A 102 -3.46 12.84 -3.49
CA PHE A 102 -4.33 11.69 -3.22
C PHE A 102 -5.35 11.47 -4.33
N LEU A 103 -5.92 12.54 -4.87
CA LEU A 103 -6.95 12.45 -5.89
C LEU A 103 -6.43 11.84 -7.20
N VAL A 104 -5.14 11.98 -7.55
CA VAL A 104 -4.54 11.36 -8.73
C VAL A 104 -4.59 9.82 -8.67
N ASN A 105 -4.62 9.24 -7.47
CA ASN A 105 -4.75 7.79 -7.31
C ASN A 105 -6.14 7.28 -7.70
N VAL A 106 -7.17 8.13 -7.70
CA VAL A 106 -8.55 7.71 -7.98
C VAL A 106 -8.72 7.26 -9.43
N PRO A 107 -8.42 8.09 -10.46
CA PRO A 107 -8.52 7.65 -11.85
C PRO A 107 -7.58 6.47 -12.15
N ILE A 108 -6.38 6.43 -11.57
CA ILE A 108 -5.45 5.32 -11.71
C ILE A 108 -6.06 4.04 -11.10
N GLY A 109 -6.60 4.12 -9.89
CA GLY A 109 -7.22 3.00 -9.21
C GLY A 109 -8.45 2.46 -9.97
N VAL A 110 -9.30 3.34 -10.48
CA VAL A 110 -10.46 2.95 -11.30
C VAL A 110 -10.02 2.25 -12.60
N ALA A 111 -9.01 2.78 -13.29
CA ALA A 111 -8.45 2.15 -14.49
C ALA A 111 -7.87 0.76 -14.16
N LEU A 112 -7.09 0.64 -13.08
CA LEU A 112 -6.53 -0.62 -12.62
C LEU A 112 -7.60 -1.61 -12.17
N LEU A 113 -8.70 -1.17 -11.56
CA LEU A 113 -9.85 -2.02 -11.24
C LEU A 113 -10.49 -2.58 -12.51
N ALA A 114 -10.70 -1.75 -13.52
CA ALA A 114 -11.29 -2.18 -14.78
C ALA A 114 -10.39 -3.20 -15.52
N VAL A 115 -9.08 -2.95 -15.57
CA VAL A 115 -8.10 -3.85 -16.18
C VAL A 115 -7.96 -5.13 -15.35
N GLY A 116 -7.78 -5.01 -14.04
CA GLY A 116 -7.61 -6.14 -13.13
C GLY A 116 -8.82 -7.06 -13.09
N ALA A 117 -10.03 -6.48 -13.15
CA ALA A 117 -11.26 -7.26 -13.22
C ALA A 117 -11.36 -8.14 -14.49
N ARG A 118 -10.71 -7.72 -15.59
CA ARG A 118 -10.68 -8.49 -16.84
C ARG A 118 -9.47 -9.40 -16.99
N ALA A 119 -8.29 -8.93 -16.55
CA ALA A 119 -7.02 -9.60 -16.80
C ALA A 119 -6.64 -10.64 -15.73
N LEU A 120 -7.10 -10.48 -14.49
CA LEU A 120 -6.71 -11.40 -13.42
C LEU A 120 -7.48 -12.72 -13.52
N PRO A 121 -6.77 -13.87 -13.50
CA PRO A 121 -7.40 -15.17 -13.55
C PRO A 121 -8.30 -15.41 -12.33
N HIS A 122 -9.42 -16.10 -12.57
CA HIS A 122 -10.31 -16.54 -11.51
C HIS A 122 -9.66 -17.74 -10.80
N GLY A 123 -9.09 -17.49 -9.62
CA GLY A 123 -8.56 -18.53 -8.74
C GLY A 123 -9.47 -18.71 -7.53
N LYS A 124 -9.78 -19.96 -7.20
CA LYS A 124 -10.36 -20.31 -5.90
C LYS A 124 -9.25 -20.21 -4.85
N GLY A 125 -9.56 -19.70 -3.65
CA GLY A 125 -8.65 -19.78 -2.51
C GLY A 125 -8.33 -21.24 -2.17
N GLU A 126 -7.20 -21.47 -1.53
CA GLU A 126 -6.82 -22.81 -1.06
C GLU A 126 -7.57 -23.09 0.25
N PRO A 127 -8.47 -24.07 0.29
CA PRO A 127 -9.13 -24.46 1.53
C PRO A 127 -8.09 -25.02 2.52
N GLY A 128 -8.20 -24.63 3.79
CA GLY A 128 -7.35 -25.14 4.87
C GLY A 128 -6.19 -24.25 5.31
N ARG A 129 -5.97 -23.09 4.72
CA ARG A 129 -5.02 -22.08 5.24
C ARG A 129 -5.71 -21.18 6.26
N THR A 130 -5.17 -21.15 7.45
CA THR A 130 -5.58 -20.23 8.54
C THR A 130 -4.62 -19.03 8.59
N LEU A 131 -5.13 -17.89 9.00
CA LEU A 131 -4.29 -16.73 9.35
C LEU A 131 -3.58 -17.03 10.67
N ASP A 132 -2.27 -16.82 10.70
CA ASP A 132 -1.50 -16.83 11.94
C ASP A 132 -1.75 -15.52 12.71
N LEU A 133 -2.91 -15.48 13.39
CA LEU A 133 -3.27 -14.32 14.21
C LEU A 133 -2.31 -14.08 15.37
N PRO A 134 -1.78 -15.11 16.07
CA PRO A 134 -0.75 -14.93 17.10
C PRO A 134 0.53 -14.31 16.54
N GLY A 135 1.04 -14.81 15.41
CA GLY A 135 2.22 -14.25 14.74
C GLY A 135 2.01 -12.81 14.31
N LEU A 136 0.83 -12.49 13.77
CA LEU A 136 0.47 -11.12 13.38
C LEU A 136 0.38 -10.18 14.59
N ALA A 137 -0.20 -10.66 15.70
CA ALA A 137 -0.33 -9.90 16.94
C ALA A 137 1.03 -9.59 17.61
N LEU A 138 2.02 -10.43 17.41
CA LEU A 138 3.39 -10.21 17.89
C LEU A 138 4.18 -9.31 16.92
N LEU A 139 4.09 -9.59 15.61
CA LEU A 139 4.87 -8.87 14.60
C LEU A 139 4.44 -7.40 14.48
N THR A 140 3.13 -7.12 14.53
CA THR A 140 2.62 -5.76 14.35
C THR A 140 3.15 -4.79 15.41
N PRO A 141 3.04 -5.05 16.73
CA PRO A 141 3.60 -4.17 17.74
C PRO A 141 5.13 -4.12 17.70
N ALA A 142 5.82 -5.23 17.37
CA ALA A 142 7.27 -5.23 17.23
C ALA A 142 7.74 -4.30 16.11
N VAL A 143 7.10 -4.36 14.94
CA VAL A 143 7.40 -3.44 13.82
C VAL A 143 7.07 -1.99 14.20
N LEU A 144 5.93 -1.75 14.86
CA LEU A 144 5.56 -0.41 15.33
C LEU A 144 6.55 0.12 16.37
N ALA A 145 6.97 -0.71 17.32
CA ALA A 145 7.96 -0.35 18.34
C ALA A 145 9.31 0.08 17.73
N PHE A 146 9.66 -0.49 16.59
CA PHE A 146 10.88 -0.11 15.86
C PHE A 146 10.65 1.12 14.96
N VAL A 147 9.56 1.19 14.22
CA VAL A 147 9.31 2.23 13.23
C VAL A 147 8.91 3.57 13.88
N LEU A 148 8.09 3.54 14.94
CA LEU A 148 7.63 4.77 15.59
C LEU A 148 8.77 5.65 16.11
N PRO A 149 9.79 5.11 16.84
CA PRO A 149 10.92 5.91 17.26
C PRO A 149 11.74 6.49 16.10
N LEU A 150 11.87 5.75 15.01
CA LEU A 150 12.59 6.24 13.82
C LEU A 150 11.86 7.41 13.14
N VAL A 151 10.54 7.39 13.13
CA VAL A 151 9.72 8.46 12.51
C VAL A 151 9.59 9.67 13.43
N LEU A 152 9.37 9.46 14.73
CA LEU A 152 9.10 10.52 15.70
C LEU A 152 10.35 10.99 16.45
N GLY A 153 11.40 10.21 16.45
CA GLY A 153 12.62 10.48 17.23
C GLY A 153 13.32 11.77 16.80
N GLN A 154 13.42 12.04 15.51
CA GLN A 154 14.10 13.23 15.02
C GLN A 154 13.40 14.54 15.39
N PRO A 155 12.05 14.69 15.21
CA PRO A 155 11.33 15.88 15.68
C PRO A 155 11.39 16.09 17.20
N GLU A 156 11.44 15.02 17.97
CA GLU A 156 11.43 15.03 19.43
C GLU A 156 12.83 14.93 20.06
N HIS A 157 13.92 15.15 19.31
CA HIS A 157 15.31 15.10 19.77
C HIS A 157 15.70 13.75 20.42
N TRP A 158 15.22 12.65 19.88
CA TRP A 158 15.52 11.27 20.31
C TRP A 158 15.22 11.02 21.79
N PRO A 159 13.96 11.05 22.21
CA PRO A 159 13.56 10.83 23.58
C PRO A 159 13.91 9.41 24.07
N LEU A 160 14.12 9.25 25.37
CA LEU A 160 14.50 7.97 25.99
C LEU A 160 13.52 6.83 25.68
N TRP A 161 12.22 7.13 25.56
CA TRP A 161 11.23 6.12 25.20
C TRP A 161 11.51 5.49 23.83
N GLY A 162 12.04 6.27 22.88
CA GLY A 162 12.40 5.77 21.56
C GLY A 162 13.50 4.71 21.61
N TRP A 163 14.52 4.93 22.43
CA TRP A 163 15.61 3.96 22.63
C TRP A 163 15.13 2.70 23.34
N ILE A 164 14.25 2.85 24.34
CA ILE A 164 13.69 1.72 25.09
C ILE A 164 12.81 0.83 24.18
N LEU A 165 12.06 1.42 23.24
CA LEU A 165 11.21 0.66 22.32
C LEU A 165 12.01 -0.10 21.24
N MET A 166 13.21 0.39 20.91
CA MET A 166 14.06 -0.24 19.90
C MET A 166 14.99 -1.33 20.49
N ALA A 167 15.20 -1.35 21.81
CA ALA A 167 16.03 -2.33 22.52
C ALA A 167 15.27 -3.61 22.81
#